data_7d098c565df81185d9ea38f138b0aa06
#
_entry.id   7d098c565df81185d9ea38f138b0aa06
#
_cell.length_a   1.000
_cell.length_b   1.000
_cell.length_c   1.000
_cell.angle_alpha   90.00
_cell.angle_beta   90.00
_cell.angle_gamma   90.00
#
_symmetry.space_group_name_H-M   'P 1'
#
loop_
_entity.id
_entity.type
_entity.pdbx_description
1 polymer ?
#
loop_
_entity_poly.entity_id
_entity_poly.type
_entity_poly.pdbx_seq_one_letter_code
_entity_poly.pdbx_strand_id
1 'polypeptide(L)'
;MRCTVFGTGYLGATHAAGMAELGHEVLGVDIDAGKVAKLASGEIPFYEPGLRKLLNDNIAAGRLAFTTDYDAGAEFADLHFLAVGTPQKKGEYAADLRHVHAVVDRLVPRLNRPAVIVGKSTVPVGTAAELRGRVRGLAPGVNVEIAWNPEFLREGFAVQDTLHPDRIVLGVQRDSSAAEASIRELYAPLLARQVPLLVTDLQTAELVKVSANAFLATKISFINAISEVCEAVDADVTLLADALGHDPRIGRRFLNAGLGFGGGCLPKDIRAFMARAGELGANHALTFLSEVDAINMRRRSRMVELATVACGGSLLGANIAVLGAAFKPESDDVRDSPALNVAGMLQLNGATVNVYDPKAMENSRRQFPTLNYSTSVSEACERADAVLVLTEWREFVELDPAGLAGSVRAKVVVDGRNCLDADRWMRAGWRFHCLGRGAAAHSR
;
A
#
# COMPACT_ATOMS: atom_id res chain seq x y z
N MET A 1 28.27 6.15 -7.01
CA MET A 1 28.60 6.00 -5.56
C MET A 1 28.19 4.62 -5.06
N ARG A 2 28.54 4.25 -3.80
CA ARG A 2 28.09 3.05 -3.12
C ARG A 2 27.06 3.38 -2.07
N CYS A 3 26.04 2.53 -1.89
CA CYS A 3 25.11 2.62 -0.76
C CYS A 3 24.64 1.23 -0.32
N THR A 4 24.23 1.12 0.95
CA THR A 4 23.59 -0.10 1.48
C THR A 4 22.14 0.15 1.80
N VAL A 5 21.30 -0.88 1.68
CA VAL A 5 19.88 -0.82 2.02
C VAL A 5 19.57 -1.92 3.04
N PHE A 6 19.33 -1.55 4.29
CA PHE A 6 18.97 -2.44 5.37
C PHE A 6 17.46 -2.67 5.43
N GLY A 7 17.05 -3.92 5.30
CA GLY A 7 15.68 -4.35 5.09
C GLY A 7 15.35 -4.42 3.59
N THR A 8 15.21 -5.64 3.07
CA THR A 8 14.91 -5.92 1.65
C THR A 8 13.50 -6.47 1.47
N GLY A 9 12.55 -5.91 2.22
CA GLY A 9 11.13 -6.05 1.95
C GLY A 9 10.72 -5.28 0.70
N TYR A 10 9.42 -5.08 0.50
CA TYR A 10 8.89 -4.41 -0.67
C TYR A 10 9.58 -3.06 -0.96
N LEU A 11 9.62 -2.17 0.04
CA LEU A 11 10.28 -0.86 -0.08
C LEU A 11 11.77 -0.99 -0.37
N GLY A 12 12.49 -1.79 0.43
CA GLY A 12 13.94 -1.83 0.36
C GLY A 12 14.48 -2.52 -0.90
N ALA A 13 13.85 -3.61 -1.36
CA ALA A 13 14.23 -4.27 -2.60
C ALA A 13 13.99 -3.37 -3.83
N THR A 14 12.83 -2.68 -3.85
CA THR A 14 12.52 -1.72 -4.92
C THR A 14 13.48 -0.53 -4.92
N HIS A 15 13.77 0.02 -3.74
CA HIS A 15 14.74 1.12 -3.61
C HIS A 15 16.15 0.68 -4.03
N ALA A 16 16.61 -0.48 -3.58
CA ALA A 16 17.94 -1.00 -3.95
C ALA A 16 18.07 -1.20 -5.47
N ALA A 17 17.08 -1.83 -6.10
CA ALA A 17 17.07 -2.02 -7.55
C ALA A 17 16.99 -0.68 -8.30
N GLY A 18 16.18 0.28 -7.81
CA GLY A 18 16.09 1.61 -8.42
C GLY A 18 17.37 2.42 -8.33
N MET A 19 18.09 2.38 -7.19
CA MET A 19 19.38 3.07 -7.06
C MET A 19 20.45 2.42 -7.92
N ALA A 20 20.44 1.09 -8.05
CA ALA A 20 21.32 0.38 -8.97
C ALA A 20 21.08 0.77 -10.44
N GLU A 21 19.79 0.96 -10.82
CA GLU A 21 19.41 1.41 -12.17
C GLU A 21 19.86 2.86 -12.44
N LEU A 22 19.90 3.71 -11.42
CA LEU A 22 20.48 5.05 -11.53
C LEU A 22 22.01 5.07 -11.64
N GLY A 23 22.66 3.88 -11.66
CA GLY A 23 24.10 3.73 -11.88
C GLY A 23 24.94 3.62 -10.61
N HIS A 24 24.32 3.34 -9.45
CA HIS A 24 25.03 3.16 -8.19
C HIS A 24 25.36 1.68 -7.92
N GLU A 25 26.39 1.42 -7.12
CA GLU A 25 26.64 0.08 -6.57
C GLU A 25 25.85 -0.04 -5.25
N VAL A 26 24.99 -1.05 -5.15
CA VAL A 26 24.05 -1.21 -4.04
C VAL A 26 24.18 -2.59 -3.41
N LEU A 27 24.28 -2.64 -2.09
CA LEU A 27 24.21 -3.86 -1.31
C LEU A 27 22.95 -3.87 -0.43
N GLY A 28 22.02 -4.77 -0.73
CA GLY A 28 20.85 -5.04 0.10
C GLY A 28 21.23 -5.95 1.27
N VAL A 29 20.84 -5.58 2.49
CA VAL A 29 21.10 -6.35 3.71
C VAL A 29 19.78 -6.70 4.39
N ASP A 30 19.53 -7.99 4.63
CA ASP A 30 18.35 -8.46 5.38
C ASP A 30 18.73 -9.62 6.31
N ILE A 31 18.01 -9.76 7.41
CA ILE A 31 18.24 -10.87 8.36
C ILE A 31 17.65 -12.20 7.88
N ASP A 32 16.73 -12.16 6.92
CA ASP A 32 16.05 -13.34 6.38
C ASP A 32 16.87 -13.94 5.23
N ALA A 33 17.59 -15.04 5.53
CA ALA A 33 18.42 -15.72 4.57
C ALA A 33 17.62 -16.27 3.35
N GLY A 34 16.38 -16.70 3.56
CA GLY A 34 15.52 -17.18 2.48
C GLY A 34 15.14 -16.07 1.50
N LYS A 35 14.83 -14.89 2.02
CA LYS A 35 14.55 -13.69 1.23
C LYS A 35 15.80 -13.23 0.46
N VAL A 36 16.94 -13.16 1.15
CA VAL A 36 18.23 -12.80 0.53
C VAL A 36 18.58 -13.76 -0.60
N ALA A 37 18.43 -15.09 -0.39
CA ALA A 37 18.71 -16.09 -1.42
C ALA A 37 17.82 -15.90 -2.66
N LYS A 38 16.52 -15.66 -2.49
CA LYS A 38 15.58 -15.36 -3.59
C LYS A 38 16.00 -14.12 -4.35
N LEU A 39 16.21 -13.00 -3.64
CA LEU A 39 16.60 -11.75 -4.28
C LEU A 39 17.95 -11.87 -5.02
N ALA A 40 18.93 -12.56 -4.44
CA ALA A 40 20.23 -12.81 -5.07
C ALA A 40 20.14 -13.69 -6.33
N SER A 41 19.14 -14.59 -6.41
CA SER A 41 18.84 -15.38 -7.62
C SER A 41 17.95 -14.65 -8.63
N GLY A 42 17.59 -13.39 -8.38
CA GLY A 42 16.72 -12.61 -9.25
C GLY A 42 15.23 -12.89 -9.09
N GLU A 43 14.84 -13.58 -8.02
CA GLU A 43 13.45 -13.81 -7.68
C GLU A 43 12.95 -12.78 -6.66
N ILE A 44 11.74 -12.27 -6.87
CA ILE A 44 11.10 -11.35 -5.91
C ILE A 44 10.06 -12.12 -5.06
N PRO A 45 10.07 -11.95 -3.72
CA PRO A 45 9.14 -12.65 -2.83
C PRO A 45 7.75 -11.98 -2.71
N PHE A 46 7.42 -11.04 -3.59
CA PHE A 46 6.15 -10.30 -3.68
C PHE A 46 5.90 -9.91 -5.14
N TYR A 47 4.69 -9.44 -5.45
CA TYR A 47 4.37 -8.98 -6.80
C TYR A 47 4.58 -7.48 -6.96
N GLU A 48 5.39 -7.08 -7.93
CA GLU A 48 5.55 -5.69 -8.38
C GLU A 48 5.90 -5.68 -9.87
N PRO A 49 5.10 -5.03 -10.72
CA PRO A 49 5.35 -4.95 -12.15
C PRO A 49 6.73 -4.35 -12.48
N GLY A 50 7.48 -5.04 -13.33
CA GLY A 50 8.78 -4.59 -13.80
C GLY A 50 9.97 -4.81 -12.84
N LEU A 51 9.73 -5.04 -11.55
CA LEU A 51 10.81 -5.16 -10.56
C LEU A 51 11.72 -6.36 -10.81
N ARG A 52 11.17 -7.52 -11.22
CA ARG A 52 11.99 -8.71 -11.52
C ARG A 52 13.01 -8.42 -12.61
N LYS A 53 12.59 -7.74 -13.67
CA LYS A 53 13.51 -7.37 -14.77
C LYS A 53 14.57 -6.40 -14.27
N LEU A 54 14.16 -5.36 -13.57
CA LEU A 54 15.07 -4.35 -13.01
C LEU A 54 16.13 -4.96 -12.09
N LEU A 55 15.69 -5.88 -11.21
CA LEU A 55 16.55 -6.61 -10.30
C LEU A 55 17.60 -7.44 -11.07
N ASN A 56 17.15 -8.28 -12.02
CA ASN A 56 18.02 -9.16 -12.79
C ASN A 56 19.04 -8.39 -13.63
N ASP A 57 18.63 -7.33 -14.30
CA ASP A 57 19.51 -6.49 -15.12
C ASP A 57 20.64 -5.88 -14.27
N ASN A 58 20.32 -5.44 -13.05
CA ASN A 58 21.31 -4.82 -12.17
C ASN A 58 22.20 -5.83 -11.42
N ILE A 59 21.71 -7.02 -11.11
CA ILE A 59 22.53 -8.13 -10.60
C ILE A 59 23.52 -8.56 -11.69
N ALA A 60 23.06 -8.80 -12.91
CA ALA A 60 23.90 -9.19 -14.03
C ALA A 60 24.97 -8.13 -14.37
N ALA A 61 24.66 -6.86 -14.19
CA ALA A 61 25.61 -5.75 -14.36
C ALA A 61 26.58 -5.58 -13.18
N GLY A 62 26.48 -6.38 -12.12
CA GLY A 62 27.31 -6.30 -10.94
C GLY A 62 27.06 -5.06 -10.05
N ARG A 63 25.97 -4.34 -10.28
CA ARG A 63 25.59 -3.12 -9.51
C ARG A 63 24.74 -3.42 -8.29
N LEU A 64 24.12 -4.59 -8.20
CA LEU A 64 23.22 -4.97 -7.11
C LEU A 64 23.58 -6.34 -6.56
N ALA A 65 23.75 -6.42 -5.25
CA ALA A 65 23.96 -7.67 -4.53
C ALA A 65 23.14 -7.70 -3.24
N PHE A 66 22.99 -8.90 -2.65
CA PHE A 66 22.25 -9.08 -1.40
C PHE A 66 23.06 -9.97 -0.44
N THR A 67 22.97 -9.67 0.87
CA THR A 67 23.66 -10.41 1.93
C THR A 67 22.87 -10.40 3.24
N THR A 68 23.19 -11.33 4.12
CA THR A 68 22.76 -11.31 5.53
C THR A 68 23.83 -10.73 6.45
N ASP A 69 25.01 -10.44 5.92
CA ASP A 69 26.18 -10.01 6.66
C ASP A 69 26.18 -8.50 6.91
N TYR A 70 26.05 -8.11 8.18
CA TYR A 70 26.08 -6.72 8.60
C TYR A 70 27.48 -6.10 8.59
N ASP A 71 28.53 -6.91 8.74
CA ASP A 71 29.91 -6.42 8.67
C ASP A 71 30.24 -6.02 7.22
N ALA A 72 29.91 -6.89 6.26
CA ALA A 72 29.99 -6.57 4.84
C ALA A 72 29.14 -5.32 4.49
N GLY A 73 27.93 -5.19 5.05
CA GLY A 73 27.05 -4.03 4.84
C GLY A 73 27.66 -2.73 5.35
N ALA A 74 28.28 -2.74 6.52
CA ALA A 74 28.92 -1.57 7.12
C ALA A 74 30.20 -1.13 6.37
N GLU A 75 30.97 -2.11 5.86
CA GLU A 75 32.22 -1.85 5.12
C GLU A 75 31.96 -1.39 3.67
N PHE A 76 30.85 -1.81 3.07
CA PHE A 76 30.57 -1.59 1.64
C PHE A 76 30.43 -0.10 1.27
N ALA A 77 29.82 0.70 2.14
CA ALA A 77 29.47 2.09 1.84
C ALA A 77 29.52 3.00 3.07
N ASP A 78 29.45 4.31 2.85
CA ASP A 78 29.29 5.32 3.90
C ASP A 78 27.85 5.87 3.93
N LEU A 79 27.01 5.46 2.99
CA LEU A 79 25.59 5.84 2.91
C LEU A 79 24.72 4.59 3.12
N HIS A 80 23.93 4.60 4.19
CA HIS A 80 23.12 3.45 4.64
C HIS A 80 21.64 3.81 4.72
N PHE A 81 20.79 3.10 3.99
CA PHE A 81 19.34 3.29 4.06
C PHE A 81 18.68 2.31 5.03
N LEU A 82 17.75 2.82 5.86
CA LEU A 82 16.87 2.03 6.71
C LEU A 82 15.52 1.88 6.02
N ALA A 83 15.24 0.69 5.46
CA ALA A 83 14.03 0.39 4.72
C ALA A 83 13.24 -0.79 5.31
N VAL A 84 13.30 -0.95 6.63
CA VAL A 84 12.60 -2.02 7.36
C VAL A 84 11.14 -1.68 7.61
N GLY A 85 10.30 -2.71 7.76
CA GLY A 85 8.89 -2.54 8.08
C GLY A 85 8.66 -1.94 9.47
N THR A 86 7.64 -1.08 9.57
CA THR A 86 7.13 -0.49 10.81
C THR A 86 5.64 -0.87 10.97
N PRO A 87 5.34 -2.14 11.31
CA PRO A 87 3.97 -2.59 11.47
C PRO A 87 3.31 -1.90 12.66
N GLN A 88 1.99 -1.98 12.74
CA GLN A 88 1.25 -1.59 13.93
C GLN A 88 1.57 -2.56 15.08
N LYS A 89 1.76 -2.05 16.29
CA LYS A 89 1.88 -2.89 17.48
C LYS A 89 0.60 -3.71 17.70
N LYS A 90 0.76 -4.96 18.12
CA LYS A 90 -0.40 -5.82 18.36
C LYS A 90 -1.26 -5.27 19.50
N GLY A 91 -2.54 -5.01 19.20
CA GLY A 91 -3.50 -4.48 20.17
C GLY A 91 -3.42 -2.97 20.45
N GLU A 92 -2.56 -2.24 19.74
CA GLU A 92 -2.38 -0.79 19.88
C GLU A 92 -2.40 -0.11 18.51
N TYR A 93 -2.63 1.21 18.48
CA TYR A 93 -2.51 2.01 17.25
C TYR A 93 -1.07 2.44 16.95
N ALA A 94 -0.18 2.39 17.94
CA ALA A 94 1.20 2.81 17.82
C ALA A 94 2.00 1.95 16.81
N ALA A 95 2.97 2.56 16.15
CA ALA A 95 3.92 1.86 15.27
C ALA A 95 4.95 1.06 16.08
N ASP A 96 5.34 -0.09 15.58
CA ASP A 96 6.40 -0.92 16.13
C ASP A 96 7.74 -0.57 15.48
N LEU A 97 8.62 0.06 16.22
CA LEU A 97 9.94 0.49 15.79
C LEU A 97 11.07 -0.51 16.09
N ARG A 98 10.78 -1.69 16.64
CA ARG A 98 11.79 -2.68 17.01
C ARG A 98 12.72 -3.03 15.86
N HIS A 99 12.22 -3.12 14.64
CA HIS A 99 13.06 -3.42 13.47
C HIS A 99 14.00 -2.28 13.12
N VAL A 100 13.54 -1.03 13.25
CA VAL A 100 14.38 0.17 13.03
C VAL A 100 15.52 0.21 14.05
N HIS A 101 15.19 0.05 15.33
CA HIS A 101 16.17 0.00 16.41
C HIS A 101 17.16 -1.15 16.25
N ALA A 102 16.68 -2.34 15.88
CA ALA A 102 17.53 -3.52 15.69
C ALA A 102 18.56 -3.34 14.56
N VAL A 103 18.19 -2.63 13.47
CA VAL A 103 19.16 -2.31 12.41
C VAL A 103 20.22 -1.34 12.93
N VAL A 104 19.81 -0.27 13.61
CA VAL A 104 20.74 0.73 14.17
C VAL A 104 21.69 0.08 15.19
N ASP A 105 21.18 -0.76 16.08
CA ASP A 105 21.97 -1.46 17.11
C ASP A 105 22.99 -2.43 16.53
N ARG A 106 22.69 -3.01 15.36
CA ARG A 106 23.62 -3.92 14.68
C ARG A 106 24.60 -3.19 13.79
N LEU A 107 24.16 -2.17 13.06
CA LEU A 107 24.97 -1.44 12.10
C LEU A 107 25.97 -0.50 12.79
N VAL A 108 25.50 0.34 13.70
CA VAL A 108 26.29 1.48 14.22
C VAL A 108 27.59 1.05 14.94
N PRO A 109 27.61 -0.03 15.77
CA PRO A 109 28.87 -0.49 16.39
C PRO A 109 29.92 -1.02 15.39
N ARG A 110 29.54 -1.26 14.12
CA ARG A 110 30.41 -1.74 13.05
C ARG A 110 31.02 -0.61 12.21
N LEU A 111 30.48 0.60 12.39
CA LEU A 111 30.99 1.78 11.66
C LEU A 111 32.29 2.26 12.30
N ASN A 112 33.35 2.33 11.50
CA ASN A 112 34.69 2.77 11.92
C ASN A 112 35.14 4.05 11.21
N ARG A 113 34.27 4.66 10.39
CA ARG A 113 34.50 5.89 9.63
C ARG A 113 33.22 6.70 9.55
N PRO A 114 33.32 8.01 9.21
CA PRO A 114 32.14 8.85 9.04
C PRO A 114 31.11 8.23 8.09
N ALA A 115 29.83 8.27 8.49
CA ALA A 115 28.75 7.66 7.73
C ALA A 115 27.45 8.47 7.83
N VAL A 116 26.57 8.25 6.86
CA VAL A 116 25.21 8.82 6.82
C VAL A 116 24.20 7.66 6.88
N ILE A 117 23.31 7.72 7.85
CA ILE A 117 22.17 6.80 7.96
C ILE A 117 20.89 7.54 7.55
N VAL A 118 20.21 7.04 6.55
CA VAL A 118 19.02 7.64 5.97
C VAL A 118 17.79 6.77 6.22
N GLY A 119 16.85 7.25 7.03
CA GLY A 119 15.56 6.57 7.21
C GLY A 119 14.66 6.75 6.00
N LYS A 120 14.14 5.64 5.46
CA LYS A 120 13.10 5.62 4.41
C LYS A 120 11.76 5.13 4.93
N SER A 121 11.76 4.32 5.97
CA SER A 121 10.54 3.78 6.58
C SER A 121 9.62 4.88 7.09
N THR A 122 8.31 4.65 7.01
CA THR A 122 7.33 5.53 7.65
C THR A 122 7.37 5.33 9.16
N VAL A 123 7.65 6.39 9.89
CA VAL A 123 7.82 6.37 11.35
C VAL A 123 7.02 7.50 12.02
N PRO A 124 6.72 7.38 13.32
CA PRO A 124 6.18 8.47 14.12
C PRO A 124 7.16 9.65 14.19
N VAL A 125 6.64 10.87 14.15
CA VAL A 125 7.46 12.08 14.26
C VAL A 125 8.29 12.09 15.55
N GLY A 126 9.58 12.43 15.42
CA GLY A 126 10.57 12.43 16.49
C GLY A 126 11.46 11.18 16.52
N THR A 127 11.19 10.16 15.72
CA THR A 127 12.00 8.93 15.63
C THR A 127 13.43 9.22 15.19
N ALA A 128 13.63 10.06 14.18
CA ALA A 128 14.96 10.42 13.70
C ALA A 128 15.80 11.13 14.80
N ALA A 129 15.16 11.97 15.60
CA ALA A 129 15.82 12.64 16.74
C ALA A 129 16.21 11.64 17.83
N GLU A 130 15.36 10.67 18.14
CA GLU A 130 15.65 9.58 19.08
C GLU A 130 16.82 8.72 18.58
N LEU A 131 16.79 8.29 17.32
CA LEU A 131 17.86 7.51 16.71
C LEU A 131 19.20 8.22 16.73
N ARG A 132 19.23 9.53 16.59
CA ARG A 132 20.46 10.33 16.72
C ARG A 132 21.07 10.21 18.12
N GLY A 133 20.25 10.26 19.16
CA GLY A 133 20.71 10.04 20.54
C GLY A 133 21.29 8.64 20.72
N ARG A 134 20.60 7.63 20.16
CA ARG A 134 21.03 6.24 20.22
C ARG A 134 22.36 6.01 19.48
N VAL A 135 22.52 6.53 18.28
CA VAL A 135 23.74 6.45 17.46
C VAL A 135 24.95 7.04 18.19
N ARG A 136 24.80 8.21 18.82
CA ARG A 136 25.87 8.83 19.62
C ARG A 136 26.32 7.95 20.79
N GLY A 137 25.38 7.21 21.40
CA GLY A 137 25.71 6.27 22.47
C GLY A 137 26.41 5.00 21.99
N LEU A 138 26.08 4.51 20.79
CA LEU A 138 26.61 3.27 20.22
C LEU A 138 28.00 3.45 19.56
N ALA A 139 28.30 4.61 18.99
CA ALA A 139 29.57 4.91 18.33
C ALA A 139 30.08 6.34 18.68
N PRO A 140 30.47 6.59 19.94
CA PRO A 140 30.80 7.95 20.40
C PRO A 140 32.04 8.55 19.71
N GLY A 141 32.88 7.74 19.06
CA GLY A 141 34.09 8.18 18.33
C GLY A 141 33.90 8.31 16.83
N VAL A 142 32.74 8.03 16.29
CA VAL A 142 32.47 8.06 14.85
C VAL A 142 31.43 9.12 14.54
N ASN A 143 31.71 9.96 13.53
CA ASN A 143 30.72 10.94 13.07
C ASN A 143 29.67 10.25 12.20
N VAL A 144 28.48 10.01 12.74
CA VAL A 144 27.34 9.42 12.02
C VAL A 144 26.21 10.44 11.96
N GLU A 145 25.88 10.89 10.76
CA GLU A 145 24.73 11.77 10.53
C GLU A 145 23.45 10.97 10.29
N ILE A 146 22.32 11.44 10.85
CA ILE A 146 21.00 10.89 10.60
C ILE A 146 20.23 11.85 9.69
N ALA A 147 19.69 11.32 8.60
CA ALA A 147 18.76 11.99 7.71
C ALA A 147 17.46 11.20 7.55
N TRP A 148 16.42 11.85 7.07
CA TRP A 148 15.14 11.18 6.78
C TRP A 148 14.69 11.50 5.36
N ASN A 149 14.57 10.46 4.53
CA ASN A 149 14.11 10.55 3.16
C ASN A 149 12.89 9.64 2.97
N PRO A 150 11.69 10.09 3.37
CA PRO A 150 10.47 9.30 3.27
C PRO A 150 10.20 8.91 1.81
N GLU A 151 9.56 7.75 1.64
CA GLU A 151 9.12 7.26 0.34
C GLU A 151 7.66 7.66 0.06
N PHE A 152 7.30 7.73 -1.22
CA PHE A 152 5.94 8.00 -1.69
C PHE A 152 5.52 6.98 -2.75
N LEU A 153 6.03 5.75 -2.64
CA LEU A 153 5.80 4.68 -3.58
C LEU A 153 4.35 4.17 -3.49
N ARG A 154 3.80 3.82 -4.63
CA ARG A 154 2.52 3.12 -4.74
C ARG A 154 2.80 1.66 -5.12
N GLU A 155 2.34 0.70 -4.32
CA GLU A 155 2.41 -0.71 -4.71
C GLU A 155 1.81 -0.90 -6.12
N GLY A 156 2.42 -1.75 -6.96
CA GLY A 156 2.07 -1.90 -8.37
C GLY A 156 2.63 -0.83 -9.31
N PHE A 157 3.20 0.26 -8.78
CA PHE A 157 3.85 1.34 -9.52
C PHE A 157 5.18 1.76 -8.89
N ALA A 158 5.71 0.97 -7.95
CA ALA A 158 6.85 1.37 -7.14
C ALA A 158 8.14 1.52 -7.95
N VAL A 159 8.34 0.72 -8.99
CA VAL A 159 9.45 0.89 -9.94
C VAL A 159 9.36 2.25 -10.65
N GLN A 160 8.18 2.58 -11.18
CA GLN A 160 7.94 3.86 -11.84
C GLN A 160 8.14 5.02 -10.87
N ASP A 161 7.54 4.96 -9.68
CA ASP A 161 7.61 5.99 -8.66
C ASP A 161 9.05 6.18 -8.11
N THR A 162 9.89 5.13 -8.14
CA THR A 162 11.30 5.22 -7.76
C THR A 162 12.14 5.90 -8.84
N LEU A 163 11.90 5.59 -10.11
CA LEU A 163 12.68 6.10 -11.24
C LEU A 163 12.16 7.45 -11.77
N HIS A 164 10.90 7.79 -11.49
CA HIS A 164 10.22 9.01 -11.90
C HIS A 164 9.36 9.58 -10.76
N PRO A 165 9.99 9.93 -9.60
CA PRO A 165 9.23 10.45 -8.47
C PRO A 165 8.71 11.85 -8.76
N ASP A 166 7.50 12.18 -8.24
CA ASP A 166 6.94 13.52 -8.30
C ASP A 166 7.79 14.54 -7.51
N ARG A 167 8.45 14.07 -6.46
CA ARG A 167 9.31 14.85 -5.56
C ARG A 167 10.19 13.97 -4.70
N ILE A 168 11.28 14.52 -4.21
CA ILE A 168 12.16 13.96 -3.18
C ILE A 168 12.08 14.86 -1.96
N VAL A 169 11.84 14.31 -0.77
CA VAL A 169 11.87 15.03 0.51
C VAL A 169 13.06 14.54 1.31
N LEU A 170 13.84 15.46 1.85
CA LEU A 170 15.00 15.16 2.67
C LEU A 170 14.97 15.99 3.96
N GLY A 171 14.82 15.30 5.07
CA GLY A 171 15.00 15.87 6.41
C GLY A 171 16.45 15.76 6.85
N VAL A 172 17.06 16.87 7.18
CA VAL A 172 18.42 16.95 7.71
C VAL A 172 18.46 17.86 8.93
N GLN A 173 19.54 17.81 9.67
CA GLN A 173 19.83 18.80 10.70
C GLN A 173 20.52 20.02 10.06
N ARG A 174 20.36 21.16 10.68
CA ARG A 174 20.95 22.42 10.19
C ARG A 174 22.48 22.34 9.96
N ASP A 175 23.16 21.47 10.70
CA ASP A 175 24.61 21.31 10.66
C ASP A 175 25.07 20.08 9.86
N SER A 176 24.13 19.33 9.23
CA SER A 176 24.39 18.10 8.48
C SER A 176 24.68 18.39 7.00
N SER A 177 25.92 18.72 6.69
CA SER A 177 26.34 18.94 5.29
C SER A 177 26.59 17.65 4.50
N ALA A 178 27.07 16.58 5.15
CA ALA A 178 27.40 15.33 4.49
C ALA A 178 26.15 14.57 4.05
N ALA A 179 25.09 14.55 4.86
CA ALA A 179 23.85 13.88 4.52
C ALA A 179 23.17 14.51 3.29
N GLU A 180 23.09 15.85 3.23
CA GLU A 180 22.51 16.53 2.07
C GLU A 180 23.36 16.31 0.82
N ALA A 181 24.69 16.41 0.92
CA ALA A 181 25.60 16.21 -0.20
C ALA A 181 25.48 14.77 -0.77
N SER A 182 25.50 13.75 0.10
CA SER A 182 25.37 12.35 -0.31
C SER A 182 24.04 12.07 -1.01
N ILE A 183 22.94 12.63 -0.51
CA ILE A 183 21.61 12.44 -1.13
C ILE A 183 21.50 13.20 -2.45
N ARG A 184 22.09 14.38 -2.58
CA ARG A 184 22.15 15.10 -3.85
C ARG A 184 22.97 14.35 -4.90
N GLU A 185 24.07 13.73 -4.51
CA GLU A 185 24.88 12.87 -5.39
C GLU A 185 24.10 11.61 -5.80
N LEU A 186 23.46 10.92 -4.85
CA LEU A 186 22.67 9.71 -5.12
C LEU A 186 21.53 9.99 -6.12
N TYR A 187 20.81 11.08 -5.93
CA TYR A 187 19.68 11.45 -6.78
C TYR A 187 20.06 12.39 -7.94
N ALA A 188 21.35 12.63 -8.20
CA ALA A 188 21.79 13.52 -9.27
C ALA A 188 21.14 13.22 -10.64
N PRO A 189 20.96 11.94 -11.07
CA PRO A 189 20.28 11.63 -12.33
C PRO A 189 18.80 12.06 -12.34
N LEU A 190 18.11 12.05 -11.19
CA LEU A 190 16.73 12.52 -11.06
C LEU A 190 16.67 14.05 -11.00
N LEU A 191 17.58 14.68 -10.26
CA LEU A 191 17.67 16.13 -10.15
C LEU A 191 17.98 16.78 -11.50
N ALA A 192 18.80 16.12 -12.33
CA ALA A 192 19.06 16.56 -13.71
C ALA A 192 17.80 16.52 -14.59
N ARG A 193 16.80 15.71 -14.24
CA ARG A 193 15.46 15.67 -14.86
C ARG A 193 14.47 16.65 -14.22
N GLN A 194 14.96 17.60 -13.40
CA GLN A 194 14.17 18.61 -12.71
C GLN A 194 13.17 18.05 -11.68
N VAL A 195 13.39 16.85 -11.13
CA VAL A 195 12.64 16.37 -9.99
C VAL A 195 12.94 17.27 -8.78
N PRO A 196 11.92 17.87 -8.15
CA PRO A 196 12.15 18.78 -7.03
C PRO A 196 12.70 18.03 -5.80
N LEU A 197 13.77 18.53 -5.21
CA LEU A 197 14.30 18.11 -3.92
C LEU A 197 13.95 19.17 -2.86
N LEU A 198 13.12 18.78 -1.91
CA LEU A 198 12.68 19.59 -0.78
C LEU A 198 13.51 19.22 0.43
N VAL A 199 14.46 20.09 0.79
CA VAL A 199 15.27 19.92 2.00
C VAL A 199 14.61 20.64 3.17
N THR A 200 14.46 19.95 4.29
CA THR A 200 13.77 20.44 5.49
C THR A 200 14.41 19.86 6.75
N ASP A 201 13.83 20.10 7.94
CA ASP A 201 14.23 19.43 9.17
C ASP A 201 13.68 17.98 9.24
N LEU A 202 14.23 17.20 10.18
CA LEU A 202 13.88 15.79 10.36
C LEU A 202 12.39 15.61 10.67
N GLN A 203 11.85 16.42 11.56
CA GLN A 203 10.47 16.31 12.02
C GLN A 203 9.48 16.63 10.89
N THR A 204 9.76 17.65 10.11
CA THR A 204 8.93 18.00 8.94
C THR A 204 8.97 16.88 7.90
N ALA A 205 10.12 16.27 7.61
CA ALA A 205 10.23 15.16 6.67
C ALA A 205 9.42 13.94 7.12
N GLU A 206 9.46 13.59 8.42
CA GLU A 206 8.65 12.51 9.00
C GLU A 206 7.15 12.83 8.87
N LEU A 207 6.74 14.06 9.19
CA LEU A 207 5.34 14.50 9.11
C LEU A 207 4.80 14.55 7.70
N VAL A 208 5.58 14.95 6.70
CA VAL A 208 5.14 15.02 5.29
C VAL A 208 4.57 13.67 4.84
N LYS A 209 5.23 12.55 5.19
CA LYS A 209 4.78 11.22 4.78
C LYS A 209 3.44 10.85 5.39
N VAL A 210 3.32 10.93 6.71
CA VAL A 210 2.09 10.52 7.40
C VAL A 210 0.94 11.48 7.10
N SER A 211 1.21 12.78 6.93
CA SER A 211 0.19 13.76 6.53
C SER A 211 -0.33 13.51 5.12
N ALA A 212 0.55 13.17 4.17
CA ALA A 212 0.14 12.79 2.82
C ALA A 212 -0.79 11.58 2.84
N ASN A 213 -0.41 10.51 3.57
CA ASN A 213 -1.25 9.31 3.70
C ASN A 213 -2.58 9.60 4.41
N ALA A 214 -2.58 10.43 5.45
CA ALA A 214 -3.81 10.86 6.14
C ALA A 214 -4.74 11.64 5.21
N PHE A 215 -4.20 12.55 4.40
CA PHE A 215 -4.99 13.30 3.43
C PHE A 215 -5.59 12.42 2.34
N LEU A 216 -4.82 11.47 1.80
CA LEU A 216 -5.31 10.51 0.80
C LEU A 216 -6.42 9.61 1.38
N ALA A 217 -6.25 9.12 2.60
CA ALA A 217 -7.28 8.36 3.31
C ALA A 217 -8.55 9.19 3.51
N THR A 218 -8.40 10.47 3.88
CA THR A 218 -9.52 11.42 4.05
C THR A 218 -10.27 11.61 2.74
N LYS A 219 -9.61 11.78 1.59
CA LYS A 219 -10.28 11.90 0.28
C LYS A 219 -11.13 10.67 -0.04
N ILE A 220 -10.61 9.46 0.21
CA ILE A 220 -11.36 8.22 -0.04
C ILE A 220 -12.57 8.11 0.92
N SER A 221 -12.38 8.37 2.21
CA SER A 221 -13.49 8.32 3.17
C SER A 221 -14.50 9.44 2.93
N PHE A 222 -14.07 10.63 2.51
CA PHE A 222 -14.96 11.71 2.12
C PHE A 222 -15.91 11.29 0.99
N ILE A 223 -15.36 10.78 -0.14
CA ILE A 223 -16.24 10.39 -1.25
C ILE A 223 -17.09 9.17 -0.89
N ASN A 224 -16.64 8.29 -0.01
CA ASN A 224 -17.44 7.19 0.51
C ASN A 224 -18.60 7.66 1.40
N ALA A 225 -18.40 8.67 2.23
CA ALA A 225 -19.48 9.29 2.99
C ALA A 225 -20.50 9.99 2.06
N ILE A 226 -20.02 10.72 1.04
CA ILE A 226 -20.90 11.33 0.03
C ILE A 226 -21.67 10.27 -0.76
N SER A 227 -21.10 9.10 -0.99
CA SER A 227 -21.77 8.00 -1.68
C SER A 227 -23.00 7.50 -0.90
N GLU A 228 -22.97 7.51 0.44
CA GLU A 228 -24.12 7.17 1.28
C GLU A 228 -25.26 8.20 1.09
N VAL A 229 -24.91 9.47 0.94
CA VAL A 229 -25.91 10.53 0.63
C VAL A 229 -26.47 10.35 -0.78
N CYS A 230 -25.62 10.03 -1.76
CA CYS A 230 -26.07 9.75 -3.13
C CYS A 230 -27.08 8.59 -3.18
N GLU A 231 -26.83 7.50 -2.44
CA GLU A 231 -27.74 6.37 -2.34
C GLU A 231 -29.12 6.80 -1.79
N ALA A 232 -29.16 7.73 -0.82
CA ALA A 232 -30.40 8.18 -0.18
C ALA A 232 -31.25 9.12 -1.05
N VAL A 233 -30.66 9.79 -2.05
CA VAL A 233 -31.33 10.78 -2.90
C VAL A 233 -31.36 10.43 -4.39
N ASP A 234 -31.05 9.16 -4.72
CA ASP A 234 -30.95 8.65 -6.09
C ASP A 234 -29.96 9.41 -7.00
N ALA A 235 -28.87 9.94 -6.42
CA ALA A 235 -27.77 10.56 -7.16
C ALA A 235 -26.71 9.51 -7.57
N ASP A 236 -25.78 9.93 -8.46
CA ASP A 236 -24.63 9.11 -8.90
C ASP A 236 -23.33 9.71 -8.36
N VAL A 237 -22.67 8.98 -7.48
CA VAL A 237 -21.40 9.39 -6.86
C VAL A 237 -20.25 9.49 -7.87
N THR A 238 -20.31 8.75 -8.99
CA THR A 238 -19.24 8.77 -10.00
C THR A 238 -19.26 10.08 -10.76
N LEU A 239 -20.45 10.53 -11.19
CA LEU A 239 -20.65 11.83 -11.83
C LEU A 239 -20.33 12.98 -10.87
N LEU A 240 -20.72 12.86 -9.62
CA LEU A 240 -20.39 13.83 -8.57
C LEU A 240 -18.88 13.94 -8.38
N ALA A 241 -18.17 12.81 -8.27
CA ALA A 241 -16.72 12.79 -8.12
C ALA A 241 -15.99 13.38 -9.33
N ASP A 242 -16.51 13.16 -10.55
CA ASP A 242 -15.96 13.75 -11.77
C ASP A 242 -16.15 15.27 -11.76
N ALA A 243 -17.35 15.75 -11.41
CA ALA A 243 -17.63 17.19 -11.28
C ALA A 243 -16.71 17.86 -10.26
N LEU A 244 -16.54 17.28 -9.07
CA LEU A 244 -15.58 17.77 -8.07
C LEU A 244 -14.13 17.74 -8.59
N GLY A 245 -13.79 16.74 -9.37
CA GLY A 245 -12.45 16.55 -9.91
C GLY A 245 -12.01 17.60 -10.93
N HIS A 246 -12.96 18.32 -11.56
CA HIS A 246 -12.67 19.44 -12.46
C HIS A 246 -12.18 20.70 -11.73
N ASP A 247 -12.42 20.83 -10.43
CA ASP A 247 -11.81 21.89 -9.63
C ASP A 247 -10.33 21.55 -9.35
N PRO A 248 -9.35 22.33 -9.84
CA PRO A 248 -7.92 22.05 -9.65
C PRO A 248 -7.50 22.10 -8.18
N ARG A 249 -8.26 22.74 -7.30
CA ARG A 249 -8.01 22.76 -5.85
C ARG A 249 -8.35 21.43 -5.19
N ILE A 250 -9.20 20.60 -5.80
CA ILE A 250 -9.66 19.31 -5.32
C ILE A 250 -8.94 18.18 -6.07
N GLY A 251 -9.04 18.15 -7.39
CA GLY A 251 -8.51 17.14 -8.28
C GLY A 251 -9.21 15.79 -8.16
N ARG A 252 -9.29 15.06 -9.27
CA ARG A 252 -10.07 13.81 -9.40
C ARG A 252 -9.50 12.62 -8.64
N ARG A 253 -8.16 12.56 -8.50
CA ARG A 253 -7.48 11.40 -7.90
C ARG A 253 -7.91 11.18 -6.46
N PHE A 254 -8.08 9.90 -6.07
CA PHE A 254 -8.54 9.45 -4.74
C PHE A 254 -10.00 9.81 -4.40
N LEU A 255 -10.83 10.13 -5.41
CA LEU A 255 -12.28 10.32 -5.26
C LEU A 255 -13.07 9.16 -5.91
N ASN A 256 -12.60 7.93 -5.83
CA ASN A 256 -13.35 6.74 -6.25
C ASN A 256 -14.07 6.15 -5.04
N ALA A 257 -15.40 6.23 -5.04
CA ALA A 257 -16.22 5.56 -4.01
C ALA A 257 -16.24 4.05 -4.23
N GLY A 258 -16.30 3.29 -3.13
CA GLY A 258 -16.32 1.83 -3.17
C GLY A 258 -16.17 1.22 -1.78
N LEU A 259 -15.45 0.09 -1.69
CA LEU A 259 -15.21 -0.67 -0.44
C LEU A 259 -14.30 0.04 0.58
N GLY A 260 -13.73 1.19 0.24
CA GLY A 260 -12.73 1.84 1.04
C GLY A 260 -11.30 1.37 0.73
N PHE A 261 -10.37 1.84 1.55
CA PHE A 261 -8.94 1.53 1.42
C PHE A 261 -8.51 0.40 2.37
N GLY A 262 -7.43 -0.27 1.99
CA GLY A 262 -6.74 -1.30 2.75
C GLY A 262 -5.24 -1.22 2.51
N GLY A 263 -4.58 -2.37 2.58
CA GLY A 263 -3.14 -2.48 2.38
C GLY A 263 -2.32 -2.16 3.62
N GLY A 264 -1.03 -2.34 3.50
CA GLY A 264 -0.07 -2.17 4.59
C GLY A 264 0.31 -0.72 4.92
N CYS A 265 -0.31 0.30 4.29
CA CYS A 265 0.10 1.70 4.46
C CYS A 265 -0.99 2.56 5.08
N LEU A 266 -2.07 2.89 4.36
CA LEU A 266 -3.05 3.89 4.81
C LEU A 266 -3.66 3.57 6.19
N PRO A 267 -4.19 2.34 6.45
CA PRO A 267 -4.84 2.06 7.73
C PRO A 267 -3.89 2.20 8.92
N LYS A 268 -2.68 1.61 8.83
CA LYS A 268 -1.72 1.67 9.92
C LYS A 268 -1.17 3.08 10.16
N ASP A 269 -0.94 3.86 9.09
CA ASP A 269 -0.31 5.17 9.19
C ASP A 269 -1.24 6.20 9.82
N ILE A 270 -2.55 6.20 9.48
CA ILE A 270 -3.51 7.11 10.13
C ILE A 270 -3.69 6.74 11.62
N ARG A 271 -3.72 5.45 11.97
CA ARG A 271 -3.81 4.99 13.36
C ARG A 271 -2.56 5.34 14.15
N ALA A 272 -1.37 5.10 13.59
CA ALA A 272 -0.10 5.48 14.22
C ALA A 272 0.04 7.01 14.36
N PHE A 273 -0.47 7.78 13.40
CA PHE A 273 -0.46 9.24 13.47
C PHE A 273 -1.35 9.76 14.59
N MET A 274 -2.57 9.22 14.74
CA MET A 274 -3.46 9.55 15.86
C MET A 274 -2.81 9.19 17.21
N ALA A 275 -2.22 7.99 17.34
CA ALA A 275 -1.54 7.55 18.55
C ALA A 275 -0.40 8.51 18.91
N ARG A 276 0.44 8.86 17.93
CA ARG A 276 1.57 9.77 18.15
C ARG A 276 1.13 11.19 18.52
N ALA A 277 0.07 11.70 17.89
CA ALA A 277 -0.50 13.00 18.25
C ALA A 277 -0.97 13.01 19.72
N GLY A 278 -1.59 11.91 20.19
CA GLY A 278 -1.97 11.74 21.59
C GLY A 278 -0.77 11.78 22.55
N GLU A 279 0.31 11.05 22.24
CA GLU A 279 1.56 11.05 23.01
C GLU A 279 2.18 12.46 23.11
N LEU A 280 2.00 13.29 22.09
CA LEU A 280 2.50 14.66 22.03
C LEU A 280 1.53 15.69 22.62
N GLY A 281 0.39 15.29 23.14
CA GLY A 281 -0.65 16.18 23.67
C GLY A 281 -1.47 16.92 22.59
N ALA A 282 -1.37 16.49 21.33
CA ALA A 282 -2.06 17.09 20.18
C ALA A 282 -3.23 16.23 19.68
N ASN A 283 -3.81 15.37 20.52
CA ASN A 283 -4.86 14.41 20.16
C ASN A 283 -6.10 15.07 19.52
N HIS A 284 -6.50 16.27 19.96
CA HIS A 284 -7.64 16.98 19.40
C HIS A 284 -7.46 17.41 17.93
N ALA A 285 -6.22 17.60 17.48
CA ALA A 285 -5.93 18.04 16.11
C ALA A 285 -6.28 16.99 15.06
N LEU A 286 -6.24 15.70 15.41
CA LEU A 286 -6.42 14.58 14.50
C LEU A 286 -7.68 13.73 14.78
N THR A 287 -8.62 14.21 15.58
CA THR A 287 -9.86 13.48 15.89
C THR A 287 -10.67 13.12 14.66
N PHE A 288 -10.62 13.94 13.60
CA PHE A 288 -11.31 13.68 12.33
C PHE A 288 -10.82 12.37 11.66
N LEU A 289 -9.57 11.93 11.91
CA LEU A 289 -9.05 10.68 11.35
C LEU A 289 -9.73 9.45 11.95
N SER A 290 -10.30 9.54 13.15
CA SER A 290 -11.12 8.45 13.69
C SER A 290 -12.40 8.25 12.88
N GLU A 291 -13.02 9.34 12.42
CA GLU A 291 -14.18 9.27 11.51
C GLU A 291 -13.77 8.77 10.12
N VAL A 292 -12.61 9.17 9.63
CA VAL A 292 -12.05 8.65 8.37
C VAL A 292 -11.91 7.12 8.42
N ASP A 293 -11.36 6.56 9.52
CA ASP A 293 -11.23 5.10 9.72
C ASP A 293 -12.61 4.44 9.92
N ALA A 294 -13.50 5.04 10.69
CA ALA A 294 -14.86 4.54 10.91
C ALA A 294 -15.69 4.46 9.62
N ILE A 295 -15.64 5.50 8.79
CA ILE A 295 -16.29 5.51 7.46
C ILE A 295 -15.70 4.38 6.61
N ASN A 296 -14.37 4.25 6.57
CA ASN A 296 -13.69 3.21 5.81
C ASN A 296 -14.15 1.79 6.23
N MET A 297 -14.29 1.55 7.51
CA MET A 297 -14.74 0.25 8.03
C MET A 297 -16.23 -0.02 7.72
N ARG A 298 -17.09 1.01 7.80
CA ARG A 298 -18.53 0.88 7.49
C ARG A 298 -18.81 0.43 6.06
N ARG A 299 -17.97 0.81 5.09
CA ARG A 299 -18.15 0.43 3.68
C ARG A 299 -18.15 -1.09 3.48
N ARG A 300 -17.40 -1.83 4.29
CA ARG A 300 -17.35 -3.29 4.27
C ARG A 300 -18.70 -3.89 4.67
N SER A 301 -19.28 -3.40 5.76
CA SER A 301 -20.62 -3.82 6.22
C SER A 301 -21.69 -3.45 5.18
N ARG A 302 -21.62 -2.24 4.61
CA ARG A 302 -22.57 -1.80 3.57
C ARG A 302 -22.52 -2.71 2.34
N MET A 303 -21.36 -3.22 1.96
CA MET A 303 -21.20 -4.17 0.86
C MET A 303 -21.89 -5.51 1.15
N VAL A 304 -21.78 -6.00 2.39
CA VAL A 304 -22.46 -7.23 2.83
C VAL A 304 -23.97 -7.05 2.81
N GLU A 305 -24.49 -5.89 3.28
CA GLU A 305 -25.91 -5.55 3.21
C GLU A 305 -26.40 -5.54 1.75
N LEU A 306 -25.65 -4.90 0.86
CA LEU A 306 -25.99 -4.84 -0.56
C LEU A 306 -26.01 -6.23 -1.20
N ALA A 307 -25.03 -7.09 -0.88
CA ALA A 307 -25.00 -8.47 -1.33
C ALA A 307 -26.19 -9.27 -0.78
N THR A 308 -26.58 -9.04 0.47
CA THR A 308 -27.77 -9.68 1.08
C THR A 308 -29.05 -9.29 0.34
N VAL A 309 -29.24 -8.01 0.03
CA VAL A 309 -30.39 -7.54 -0.77
C VAL A 309 -30.36 -8.14 -2.17
N ALA A 310 -29.21 -8.17 -2.82
CA ALA A 310 -29.03 -8.76 -4.15
C ALA A 310 -29.38 -10.25 -4.21
N CYS A 311 -29.17 -10.99 -3.11
CA CYS A 311 -29.52 -12.41 -2.94
C CYS A 311 -30.95 -12.62 -2.41
N GLY A 312 -31.80 -11.60 -2.40
CA GLY A 312 -33.22 -11.73 -1.99
C GLY A 312 -33.46 -11.65 -0.49
N GLY A 313 -32.56 -11.05 0.28
CA GLY A 313 -32.70 -10.74 1.70
C GLY A 313 -32.04 -11.76 2.64
N SER A 314 -31.40 -12.81 2.14
CA SER A 314 -30.67 -13.78 2.95
C SER A 314 -29.41 -14.29 2.22
N LEU A 315 -28.34 -14.50 2.97
CA LEU A 315 -27.10 -15.12 2.50
C LEU A 315 -27.01 -16.60 2.89
N LEU A 316 -27.95 -17.11 3.70
CA LEU A 316 -27.91 -18.49 4.17
C LEU A 316 -28.03 -19.49 2.99
N GLY A 317 -26.97 -20.26 2.78
CA GLY A 317 -26.89 -21.22 1.68
C GLY A 317 -26.68 -20.60 0.30
N ALA A 318 -26.49 -19.31 0.19
CA ALA A 318 -26.14 -18.63 -1.06
C ALA A 318 -24.71 -18.98 -1.49
N ASN A 319 -24.52 -19.16 -2.80
CA ASN A 319 -23.21 -19.34 -3.43
C ASN A 319 -22.71 -17.99 -3.97
N ILE A 320 -21.65 -17.47 -3.43
CA ILE A 320 -21.13 -16.13 -3.78
C ILE A 320 -19.75 -16.26 -4.42
N ALA A 321 -19.63 -15.76 -5.65
CA ALA A 321 -18.34 -15.52 -6.28
C ALA A 321 -17.77 -14.17 -5.84
N VAL A 322 -16.53 -14.16 -5.34
CA VAL A 322 -15.80 -12.95 -5.00
C VAL A 322 -14.61 -12.81 -5.94
N LEU A 323 -14.64 -11.81 -6.80
CA LEU A 323 -13.59 -11.46 -7.73
C LEU A 323 -12.74 -10.31 -7.15
N GLY A 324 -11.54 -10.67 -6.73
CA GLY A 324 -10.59 -9.78 -6.05
C GLY A 324 -10.42 -10.14 -4.57
N ALA A 325 -9.16 -10.22 -4.16
CA ALA A 325 -8.73 -10.47 -2.79
C ALA A 325 -7.66 -9.47 -2.35
N ALA A 326 -6.78 -9.03 -3.26
CA ALA A 326 -5.84 -7.95 -3.01
C ALA A 326 -6.59 -6.65 -2.65
N PHE A 327 -5.96 -5.80 -1.83
CA PHE A 327 -6.59 -4.53 -1.44
C PHE A 327 -6.77 -3.55 -2.62
N LYS A 328 -6.01 -3.73 -3.70
CA LYS A 328 -6.10 -3.01 -4.99
C LYS A 328 -5.49 -3.84 -6.12
N PRO A 329 -5.74 -3.50 -7.41
CA PRO A 329 -5.09 -4.16 -8.53
C PRO A 329 -3.57 -3.91 -8.56
N GLU A 330 -2.86 -4.74 -9.32
CA GLU A 330 -1.41 -4.72 -9.50
C GLU A 330 -0.61 -4.90 -8.18
N SER A 331 -1.20 -5.63 -7.21
CA SER A 331 -0.57 -6.00 -5.94
C SER A 331 -1.02 -7.40 -5.52
N ASP A 332 -0.18 -8.11 -4.76
CA ASP A 332 -0.52 -9.36 -4.06
C ASP A 332 -0.75 -9.16 -2.55
N ASP A 333 -0.75 -7.88 -2.11
CA ASP A 333 -0.93 -7.52 -0.70
C ASP A 333 -2.39 -7.66 -0.26
N VAL A 334 -2.60 -8.46 0.76
CA VAL A 334 -3.92 -8.72 1.38
C VAL A 334 -4.04 -8.16 2.79
N ARG A 335 -3.05 -7.40 3.26
CA ARG A 335 -3.09 -6.77 4.58
C ARG A 335 -4.26 -5.79 4.65
N ASP A 336 -5.10 -5.94 5.67
CA ASP A 336 -6.32 -5.14 5.84
C ASP A 336 -7.18 -5.04 4.56
N SER A 337 -7.22 -6.12 3.75
CA SER A 337 -7.98 -6.15 2.50
C SER A 337 -9.48 -6.00 2.76
N PRO A 338 -10.14 -4.94 2.21
CA PRO A 338 -11.59 -4.81 2.29
C PRO A 338 -12.32 -5.98 1.61
N ALA A 339 -11.78 -6.49 0.51
CA ALA A 339 -12.35 -7.60 -0.24
C ALA A 339 -12.41 -8.89 0.60
N LEU A 340 -11.29 -9.28 1.22
CA LEU A 340 -11.24 -10.47 2.09
C LEU A 340 -12.05 -10.31 3.36
N ASN A 341 -12.12 -9.09 3.94
CA ASN A 341 -13.00 -8.83 5.07
C ASN A 341 -14.48 -9.04 4.68
N VAL A 342 -14.91 -8.51 3.54
CA VAL A 342 -16.27 -8.73 3.01
C VAL A 342 -16.49 -10.22 2.77
N ALA A 343 -15.57 -10.94 2.12
CA ALA A 343 -15.68 -12.38 1.88
C ALA A 343 -15.86 -13.18 3.18
N GLY A 344 -15.07 -12.86 4.22
CA GLY A 344 -15.20 -13.46 5.55
C GLY A 344 -16.55 -13.15 6.21
N MET A 345 -17.04 -11.90 6.11
CA MET A 345 -18.35 -11.52 6.64
C MET A 345 -19.50 -12.22 5.91
N LEU A 346 -19.43 -12.40 4.58
CA LEU A 346 -20.41 -13.16 3.82
C LEU A 346 -20.47 -14.62 4.28
N GLN A 347 -19.28 -15.23 4.50
CA GLN A 347 -19.20 -16.60 5.03
C GLN A 347 -19.81 -16.72 6.42
N LEU A 348 -19.53 -15.76 7.31
CA LEU A 348 -20.12 -15.72 8.67
C LEU A 348 -21.65 -15.57 8.64
N ASN A 349 -22.22 -14.96 7.59
CA ASN A 349 -23.66 -14.86 7.37
C ASN A 349 -24.26 -16.07 6.63
N GLY A 350 -23.49 -17.16 6.50
CA GLY A 350 -23.96 -18.46 6.00
C GLY A 350 -23.83 -18.67 4.50
N ALA A 351 -23.12 -17.79 3.78
CA ALA A 351 -22.81 -18.00 2.37
C ALA A 351 -21.65 -18.98 2.17
N THR A 352 -21.68 -19.73 1.08
CA THR A 352 -20.49 -20.39 0.52
C THR A 352 -19.77 -19.38 -0.38
N VAL A 353 -18.54 -19.05 -0.05
CA VAL A 353 -17.80 -17.99 -0.74
C VAL A 353 -16.63 -18.58 -1.50
N ASN A 354 -16.59 -18.36 -2.83
CA ASN A 354 -15.53 -18.77 -3.74
C ASN A 354 -14.74 -17.52 -4.19
N VAL A 355 -13.48 -17.43 -3.81
CA VAL A 355 -12.62 -16.26 -4.07
C VAL A 355 -11.68 -16.56 -5.21
N TYR A 356 -11.55 -15.61 -6.12
CA TYR A 356 -10.49 -15.59 -7.14
C TYR A 356 -9.80 -14.23 -7.21
N ASP A 357 -8.48 -14.26 -7.31
CA ASP A 357 -7.62 -13.07 -7.53
C ASP A 357 -6.43 -13.46 -8.42
N PRO A 358 -6.03 -12.64 -9.40
CA PRO A 358 -4.94 -12.97 -10.31
C PRO A 358 -3.56 -13.14 -9.64
N LYS A 359 -3.32 -12.50 -8.47
CA LYS A 359 -2.00 -12.45 -7.82
C LYS A 359 -2.00 -12.81 -6.34
N ALA A 360 -3.09 -12.58 -5.63
CA ALA A 360 -3.11 -12.61 -4.17
C ALA A 360 -3.56 -13.94 -3.55
N MET A 361 -3.75 -15.01 -4.35
CA MET A 361 -4.35 -16.26 -3.90
C MET A 361 -3.60 -16.95 -2.76
N GLU A 362 -2.26 -17.00 -2.85
CA GLU A 362 -1.45 -17.65 -1.81
C GLU A 362 -1.50 -16.89 -0.49
N ASN A 363 -1.34 -15.56 -0.56
CA ASN A 363 -1.42 -14.69 0.60
C ASN A 363 -2.82 -14.72 1.24
N SER A 364 -3.87 -14.80 0.42
CA SER A 364 -5.26 -14.91 0.87
C SER A 364 -5.52 -16.21 1.63
N ARG A 365 -5.06 -17.36 1.12
CA ARG A 365 -5.19 -18.66 1.81
C ARG A 365 -4.50 -18.67 3.17
N ARG A 366 -3.38 -18.01 3.31
CA ARG A 366 -2.68 -17.92 4.59
C ARG A 366 -3.44 -17.07 5.60
N GLN A 367 -4.10 -16.00 5.17
CA GLN A 367 -4.80 -15.07 6.05
C GLN A 367 -6.24 -15.48 6.36
N PHE A 368 -6.95 -16.06 5.38
CA PHE A 368 -8.35 -16.54 5.49
C PHE A 368 -8.48 -17.99 5.02
N PRO A 369 -7.93 -18.95 5.78
CA PRO A 369 -7.88 -20.36 5.35
C PRO A 369 -9.23 -21.06 5.26
N THR A 370 -10.30 -20.45 5.77
CA THR A 370 -11.66 -21.02 5.78
C THR A 370 -12.47 -20.70 4.52
N LEU A 371 -12.03 -19.75 3.69
CA LEU A 371 -12.66 -19.42 2.42
C LEU A 371 -12.32 -20.47 1.35
N ASN A 372 -13.18 -20.63 0.34
CA ASN A 372 -12.84 -21.40 -0.85
C ASN A 372 -12.10 -20.53 -1.86
N TYR A 373 -11.16 -21.14 -2.57
CA TYR A 373 -10.28 -20.42 -3.49
C TYR A 373 -10.26 -21.12 -4.85
N SER A 374 -10.73 -20.42 -5.87
CA SER A 374 -10.79 -20.87 -7.25
C SER A 374 -9.54 -20.48 -8.04
N THR A 375 -9.27 -21.15 -9.15
CA THR A 375 -8.11 -20.91 -10.00
C THR A 375 -8.41 -19.99 -11.19
N SER A 376 -9.69 -19.68 -11.41
CA SER A 376 -10.15 -18.82 -12.50
C SER A 376 -11.47 -18.12 -12.15
N VAL A 377 -11.81 -17.08 -12.92
CA VAL A 377 -13.12 -16.41 -12.85
C VAL A 377 -14.25 -17.42 -13.11
N SER A 378 -14.12 -18.27 -14.11
CA SER A 378 -15.15 -19.26 -14.49
C SER A 378 -15.44 -20.23 -13.34
N GLU A 379 -14.39 -20.75 -12.71
CA GLU A 379 -14.53 -21.66 -11.56
C GLU A 379 -15.16 -20.95 -10.35
N ALA A 380 -14.72 -19.72 -10.04
CA ALA A 380 -15.29 -18.94 -8.95
C ALA A 380 -16.79 -18.67 -9.15
N CYS A 381 -17.19 -18.41 -10.38
CA CYS A 381 -18.55 -18.07 -10.77
C CYS A 381 -19.47 -19.30 -10.98
N GLU A 382 -18.93 -20.52 -10.91
CA GLU A 382 -19.72 -21.72 -11.18
C GLU A 382 -20.89 -21.83 -10.19
N ARG A 383 -22.13 -21.82 -10.76
CA ARG A 383 -23.41 -21.89 -10.01
C ARG A 383 -23.55 -20.79 -8.94
N ALA A 384 -22.87 -19.64 -9.09
CA ALA A 384 -23.00 -18.52 -8.16
C ALA A 384 -24.42 -17.90 -8.22
N ASP A 385 -24.93 -17.52 -7.06
CA ASP A 385 -26.17 -16.75 -6.89
C ASP A 385 -25.91 -15.25 -7.06
N ALA A 386 -24.68 -14.80 -6.77
CA ALA A 386 -24.22 -13.45 -7.05
C ALA A 386 -22.70 -13.44 -7.30
N VAL A 387 -22.26 -12.50 -8.16
CA VAL A 387 -20.86 -12.23 -8.45
C VAL A 387 -20.51 -10.85 -7.88
N LEU A 388 -19.56 -10.80 -6.96
CA LEU A 388 -19.09 -9.56 -6.33
C LEU A 388 -17.73 -9.19 -6.91
N VAL A 389 -17.60 -7.98 -7.47
CA VAL A 389 -16.31 -7.43 -7.94
C VAL A 389 -15.77 -6.50 -6.85
N LEU A 390 -14.75 -6.99 -6.13
CA LEU A 390 -14.23 -6.32 -4.92
C LEU A 390 -12.82 -5.72 -5.08
N THR A 391 -12.13 -6.03 -6.19
CA THR A 391 -10.88 -5.39 -6.61
C THR A 391 -10.95 -5.15 -8.11
N GLU A 392 -10.59 -3.95 -8.55
CA GLU A 392 -10.73 -3.48 -9.93
C GLU A 392 -9.61 -3.96 -10.85
N TRP A 393 -9.31 -5.27 -10.85
CA TRP A 393 -8.40 -5.87 -11.81
C TRP A 393 -8.91 -5.69 -13.23
N ARG A 394 -8.01 -5.41 -14.17
CA ARG A 394 -8.35 -5.25 -15.59
C ARG A 394 -9.11 -6.47 -16.12
N GLU A 395 -8.71 -7.68 -15.72
CA GLU A 395 -9.38 -8.93 -16.05
C GLU A 395 -10.87 -8.90 -15.68
N PHE A 396 -11.23 -8.31 -14.53
CA PHE A 396 -12.62 -8.25 -14.08
C PHE A 396 -13.39 -7.10 -14.73
N VAL A 397 -12.75 -5.98 -14.98
CA VAL A 397 -13.35 -4.82 -15.67
C VAL A 397 -13.71 -5.18 -17.12
N GLU A 398 -12.87 -5.99 -17.78
CA GLU A 398 -13.05 -6.42 -19.17
C GLU A 398 -13.92 -7.67 -19.33
N LEU A 399 -14.46 -8.27 -18.25
CA LEU A 399 -15.31 -9.45 -18.32
C LEU A 399 -16.47 -9.27 -19.30
N ASP A 400 -16.73 -10.32 -20.06
CA ASP A 400 -17.94 -10.39 -20.91
C ASP A 400 -19.13 -10.94 -20.11
N PRO A 401 -20.14 -10.11 -19.80
CA PRO A 401 -21.29 -10.56 -19.06
C PRO A 401 -22.14 -11.61 -19.80
N ALA A 402 -22.13 -11.61 -21.13
CA ALA A 402 -22.85 -12.60 -21.92
C ALA A 402 -22.17 -13.98 -21.82
N GLY A 403 -20.83 -14.00 -21.93
CA GLY A 403 -20.05 -15.24 -21.78
C GLY A 403 -20.12 -15.83 -20.37
N LEU A 404 -20.21 -14.97 -19.34
CA LEU A 404 -20.31 -15.43 -17.94
C LEU A 404 -21.70 -15.93 -17.57
N ALA A 405 -22.75 -15.54 -18.29
CA ALA A 405 -24.15 -15.82 -17.97
C ALA A 405 -24.50 -17.31 -17.88
N GLY A 406 -23.78 -18.18 -18.61
CA GLY A 406 -23.99 -19.64 -18.59
C GLY A 406 -23.38 -20.34 -17.37
N SER A 407 -22.46 -19.72 -16.65
CA SER A 407 -21.75 -20.33 -15.51
C SER A 407 -22.46 -20.09 -14.18
N VAL A 408 -23.23 -19.01 -14.06
CA VAL A 408 -23.90 -18.63 -12.80
C VAL A 408 -25.30 -19.26 -12.68
N ARG A 409 -25.77 -19.40 -11.44
CA ARG A 409 -27.17 -19.78 -11.16
C ARG A 409 -28.10 -18.60 -11.36
N ALA A 410 -27.69 -17.42 -10.96
CA ALA A 410 -28.46 -16.19 -11.13
C ALA A 410 -27.58 -15.08 -11.69
N LYS A 411 -28.11 -14.34 -12.67
CA LYS A 411 -27.43 -13.19 -13.28
C LYS A 411 -27.52 -11.97 -12.35
N VAL A 412 -26.72 -12.00 -11.28
CA VAL A 412 -26.62 -10.92 -10.29
C VAL A 412 -25.15 -10.52 -10.16
N VAL A 413 -24.87 -9.24 -10.36
CA VAL A 413 -23.54 -8.67 -10.16
C VAL A 413 -23.60 -7.53 -9.17
N VAL A 414 -22.63 -7.46 -8.27
CA VAL A 414 -22.48 -6.41 -7.28
C VAL A 414 -21.09 -5.79 -7.43
N ASP A 415 -21.05 -4.59 -7.93
CA ASP A 415 -19.81 -3.84 -8.17
C ASP A 415 -19.43 -3.02 -6.93
N GLY A 416 -18.46 -3.51 -6.17
CA GLY A 416 -17.94 -2.85 -4.98
C GLY A 416 -16.92 -1.75 -5.25
N ARG A 417 -16.55 -1.54 -6.52
CA ARG A 417 -15.49 -0.58 -6.91
C ARG A 417 -15.96 0.48 -7.89
N ASN A 418 -17.22 0.43 -8.35
CA ASN A 418 -17.74 1.27 -9.43
C ASN A 418 -16.86 1.24 -10.69
N CYS A 419 -16.41 0.04 -11.07
CA CYS A 419 -15.46 -0.17 -12.16
C CYS A 419 -16.05 -0.85 -13.39
N LEU A 420 -17.28 -1.37 -13.29
CA LEU A 420 -17.97 -2.05 -14.38
C LEU A 420 -18.87 -1.09 -15.16
N ASP A 421 -19.06 -1.38 -16.46
CA ASP A 421 -20.06 -0.72 -17.29
C ASP A 421 -21.46 -1.28 -16.97
N ALA A 422 -22.22 -0.58 -16.15
CA ALA A 422 -23.55 -0.99 -15.71
C ALA A 422 -24.52 -1.27 -16.89
N ASP A 423 -24.49 -0.41 -17.91
CA ASP A 423 -25.38 -0.55 -19.09
C ASP A 423 -25.06 -1.80 -19.89
N ARG A 424 -23.77 -2.16 -20.02
CA ARG A 424 -23.32 -3.38 -20.68
C ARG A 424 -23.83 -4.63 -19.93
N TRP A 425 -23.70 -4.64 -18.59
CA TRP A 425 -24.17 -5.75 -17.77
C TRP A 425 -25.69 -5.88 -17.78
N MET A 426 -26.42 -4.78 -17.64
CA MET A 426 -27.90 -4.78 -17.68
C MET A 426 -28.43 -5.21 -19.05
N ARG A 427 -27.82 -4.75 -20.17
CA ARG A 427 -28.19 -5.22 -21.52
C ARG A 427 -27.99 -6.72 -21.73
N ALA A 428 -27.04 -7.34 -21.01
CA ALA A 428 -26.84 -8.80 -21.02
C ALA A 428 -27.83 -9.56 -20.08
N GLY A 429 -28.76 -8.83 -19.49
CA GLY A 429 -29.83 -9.38 -18.63
C GLY A 429 -29.40 -9.65 -17.18
N TRP A 430 -28.36 -8.98 -16.70
CA TRP A 430 -27.92 -9.05 -15.31
C TRP A 430 -28.63 -7.99 -14.44
N ARG A 431 -28.99 -8.37 -13.22
CA ARG A 431 -29.31 -7.43 -12.16
C ARG A 431 -28.01 -6.83 -11.65
N PHE A 432 -27.87 -5.53 -11.81
CA PHE A 432 -26.65 -4.79 -11.46
C PHE A 432 -26.86 -4.02 -10.17
N HIS A 433 -25.96 -4.17 -9.23
CA HIS A 433 -25.91 -3.44 -7.97
C HIS A 433 -24.52 -2.81 -7.78
N CYS A 434 -24.46 -1.63 -7.18
CA CYS A 434 -23.20 -0.96 -6.87
C CYS A 434 -23.33 -0.04 -5.66
N LEU A 435 -22.20 0.40 -5.14
CA LEU A 435 -22.15 1.36 -4.04
C LEU A 435 -22.24 2.79 -4.55
N GLY A 436 -23.01 3.66 -3.88
CA GLY A 436 -23.04 5.09 -4.14
C GLY A 436 -23.89 5.52 -5.34
N ARG A 437 -24.79 4.66 -5.80
CA ARG A 437 -25.82 5.00 -6.78
C ARG A 437 -27.19 4.60 -6.22
N GLY A 438 -28.18 5.46 -6.37
CA GLY A 438 -29.51 5.21 -5.87
C GLY A 438 -30.24 4.07 -6.60
N ALA A 439 -31.40 3.66 -6.07
CA ALA A 439 -32.18 2.54 -6.57
C ALA A 439 -32.64 2.71 -8.03
N ALA A 440 -32.84 3.94 -8.50
CA ALA A 440 -33.19 4.24 -9.89
C ALA A 440 -32.08 3.88 -10.90
N ALA A 441 -30.83 3.81 -10.47
CA ALA A 441 -29.70 3.34 -11.29
C ALA A 441 -29.71 1.81 -11.46
N HIS A 442 -30.46 1.08 -10.62
CA HIS A 442 -30.58 -0.38 -10.62
C HIS A 442 -31.79 -0.91 -11.40
N SER A 443 -32.69 -0.01 -11.85
CA SER A 443 -33.98 -0.34 -12.45
C SER A 443 -34.19 0.15 -13.90
N ARG A 444 -33.16 0.70 -14.53
CA ARG A 444 -33.22 1.14 -15.93
C ARG A 444 -32.76 0.07 -16.91
#